data_6ea810b152c77f6b0692586821d36995
#
_entry.id   6ea810b152c77f6b0692586821d36995
#
_cell.length_a   1.000
_cell.length_b   1.000
_cell.length_c   1.000
_cell.angle_alpha   90.00
_cell.angle_beta   90.00
_cell.angle_gamma   90.00
#
_symmetry.space_group_name_H-M   'P 1'
#
loop_
_entity.id
_entity.type
_entity.pdbx_description
1 polymer ?
#
loop_
_entity_poly.entity_id
_entity_poly.type
_entity_poly.pdbx_seq_one_letter_code
_entity_poly.pdbx_strand_id
1 'polypeptide(L)'
;MMAFLKFKEDKVDYAVLECGVGGRLDATNVVSPEVCAITSVGWDHMEALGDTLEKIATEKSGIIKPKVPIVVGIRTPHHIIEEIAKSKGSKFILADPESLGRDGDQQSLIKTDIKFMEQNNAVVLNILREIERNNSITFHPKVI
;
A
#
# COMPACT_ATOMS: atom_id res chain seq x y z
N MET A 1 0.01 4.64 19.87
CA MET A 1 0.12 3.60 20.91
C MET A 1 -1.22 3.17 21.48
N MET A 2 -2.10 4.08 21.90
CA MET A 2 -3.45 3.73 22.40
C MET A 2 -4.28 2.91 21.39
N ALA A 3 -4.25 3.24 20.09
CA ALA A 3 -4.97 2.48 19.06
C ALA A 3 -4.54 1.00 19.01
N PHE A 4 -3.23 0.70 19.08
CA PHE A 4 -2.75 -0.68 19.06
C PHE A 4 -3.19 -1.49 20.28
N LEU A 5 -3.25 -0.85 21.46
CA LEU A 5 -3.80 -1.50 22.66
C LEU A 5 -5.29 -1.80 22.46
N LYS A 6 -6.05 -0.86 21.90
CA LYS A 6 -7.48 -1.06 21.62
C LYS A 6 -7.70 -2.17 20.58
N PHE A 7 -6.95 -2.21 19.48
CA PHE A 7 -7.03 -3.29 18.51
C PHE A 7 -6.75 -4.67 19.14
N LYS A 8 -5.76 -4.73 20.05
CA LYS A 8 -5.47 -5.96 20.79
C LYS A 8 -6.60 -6.37 21.71
N GLU A 9 -7.21 -5.43 22.45
CA GLU A 9 -8.36 -5.67 23.32
C GLU A 9 -9.57 -6.17 22.52
N ASP A 10 -9.87 -5.52 21.39
CA ASP A 10 -10.99 -5.85 20.52
C ASP A 10 -10.74 -7.10 19.67
N LYS A 11 -9.52 -7.64 19.69
CA LYS A 11 -9.11 -8.83 18.93
C LYS A 11 -9.45 -8.70 17.45
N VAL A 12 -9.14 -7.53 16.86
CA VAL A 12 -9.38 -7.31 15.42
C VAL A 12 -8.54 -8.29 14.59
N ASP A 13 -9.13 -8.82 13.51
CA ASP A 13 -8.43 -9.72 12.60
C ASP A 13 -7.40 -8.97 11.75
N TYR A 14 -7.73 -7.75 11.33
CA TYR A 14 -6.88 -6.87 10.52
C TYR A 14 -6.94 -5.43 11.02
N ALA A 15 -5.83 -4.72 10.89
CA ALA A 15 -5.74 -3.29 11.12
C ALA A 15 -5.14 -2.59 9.90
N VAL A 16 -5.79 -1.54 9.43
CA VAL A 16 -5.25 -0.67 8.39
C VAL A 16 -4.62 0.54 9.07
N LEU A 17 -3.34 0.77 8.81
CA LEU A 17 -2.56 1.83 9.42
C LEU A 17 -2.10 2.83 8.35
N GLU A 18 -2.42 4.10 8.54
CA GLU A 18 -1.98 5.18 7.68
C GLU A 18 -0.82 5.94 8.33
N CYS A 19 0.26 6.16 7.56
CA CYS A 19 1.37 7.02 7.99
C CYS A 19 0.93 8.48 8.00
N GLY A 20 1.31 9.22 9.04
CA GLY A 20 1.04 10.66 9.13
C GLY A 20 1.92 11.47 8.17
N VAL A 21 3.23 11.28 8.21
CA VAL A 21 4.20 11.97 7.35
C VAL A 21 5.30 11.02 6.91
N GLY A 22 5.56 10.96 5.60
CA GLY A 22 6.62 10.13 5.04
C GLY A 22 6.37 8.64 5.21
N GLY A 23 7.19 7.96 5.96
CA GLY A 23 7.08 6.51 6.23
C GLY A 23 8.21 6.02 7.13
N ARG A 24 9.46 6.26 6.75
CA ARG A 24 10.64 5.73 7.45
C ARG A 24 10.67 6.05 8.95
N LEU A 25 10.37 7.28 9.32
CA LEU A 25 10.37 7.76 10.70
C LEU A 25 8.96 7.93 11.28
N ASP A 26 7.93 7.48 10.57
CA ASP A 26 6.56 7.56 11.06
C ASP A 26 6.35 6.65 12.27
N ALA A 27 5.57 7.12 13.25
CA ALA A 27 5.29 6.38 14.47
C ALA A 27 4.56 5.04 14.21
N THR A 28 3.82 4.93 13.10
CA THR A 28 3.16 3.68 12.72
C THR A 28 4.13 2.64 12.17
N ASN A 29 5.35 3.05 11.77
CA ASN A 29 6.34 2.16 11.16
C ASN A 29 7.01 1.16 12.12
N VAL A 30 6.52 1.06 13.35
CA VAL A 30 6.95 0.06 14.34
C VAL A 30 6.38 -1.34 14.10
N VAL A 31 5.38 -1.46 13.22
CA VAL A 31 4.70 -2.73 12.94
C VAL A 31 5.45 -3.57 11.91
N SER A 32 5.11 -4.88 11.89
CA SER A 32 5.45 -5.80 10.80
C SER A 32 4.16 -6.11 10.03
N PRO A 33 3.88 -5.39 8.92
CA PRO A 33 2.63 -5.55 8.20
C PRO A 33 2.65 -6.81 7.32
N GLU A 34 1.48 -7.29 6.92
CA GLU A 34 1.36 -8.36 5.92
C GLU A 34 1.57 -7.84 4.49
N VAL A 35 1.16 -6.59 4.24
CA VAL A 35 1.33 -5.88 2.97
C VAL A 35 1.58 -4.41 3.27
N CYS A 36 2.53 -3.79 2.57
CA CYS A 36 2.71 -2.34 2.54
C CYS A 36 2.04 -1.75 1.31
N ALA A 37 1.66 -0.46 1.37
CA ALA A 37 1.18 0.26 0.19
C ALA A 37 1.68 1.70 0.14
N ILE A 38 1.99 2.18 -1.07
CA ILE A 38 2.24 3.60 -1.39
C ILE A 38 1.28 3.98 -2.50
N THR A 39 0.23 4.72 -2.17
CA THR A 39 -0.84 5.07 -3.11
C THR A 39 -0.40 6.07 -4.16
N SER A 40 0.33 7.10 -3.74
CA SER A 40 0.87 8.14 -4.59
C SER A 40 2.05 8.86 -3.94
N VAL A 41 2.84 9.56 -4.75
CA VAL A 41 3.89 10.49 -4.29
C VAL A 41 3.63 11.84 -4.93
N GLY A 42 3.54 12.87 -4.11
CA GLY A 42 3.33 14.26 -4.52
C GLY A 42 4.25 15.21 -3.76
N TRP A 43 4.23 16.47 -4.15
CA TRP A 43 4.97 17.57 -3.52
C TRP A 43 4.29 17.97 -2.22
N ASP A 44 4.54 17.21 -1.16
CA ASP A 44 3.99 17.46 0.17
C ASP A 44 5.07 17.25 1.23
N HIS A 45 4.98 18.01 2.33
CA HIS A 45 5.93 17.95 3.44
C HIS A 45 7.41 18.06 3.02
N MET A 46 7.71 18.90 2.02
CA MET A 46 9.05 19.00 1.41
C MET A 46 10.14 19.35 2.43
N GLU A 47 9.83 20.16 3.45
CA GLU A 47 10.77 20.49 4.51
C GLU A 47 11.24 19.26 5.31
N ALA A 48 10.37 18.25 5.44
CA ALA A 48 10.68 17.04 6.19
C ALA A 48 11.15 15.88 5.30
N LEU A 49 10.61 15.77 4.08
CA LEU A 49 10.80 14.61 3.20
C LEU A 49 11.78 14.85 2.05
N GLY A 50 12.15 16.11 1.83
CA GLY A 50 13.06 16.52 0.75
C GLY A 50 12.38 17.23 -0.41
N ASP A 51 13.19 17.79 -1.26
CA ASP A 51 12.85 18.73 -2.33
C ASP A 51 12.75 18.09 -3.72
N THR A 52 12.70 16.76 -3.79
CA THR A 52 12.45 16.00 -5.03
C THR A 52 11.48 14.85 -4.80
N LEU A 53 10.77 14.43 -5.84
CA LEU A 53 9.85 13.30 -5.76
C LEU A 53 10.57 11.99 -5.41
N GLU A 54 11.82 11.85 -5.83
CA GLU A 54 12.67 10.69 -5.53
C GLU A 54 13.02 10.63 -4.03
N LYS A 55 13.36 11.77 -3.42
CA LYS A 55 13.61 11.84 -1.98
C LYS A 55 12.34 11.51 -1.19
N ILE A 56 11.21 12.11 -1.56
CA ILE A 56 9.91 11.84 -0.93
C ILE A 56 9.54 10.35 -1.09
N ALA A 57 9.73 9.76 -2.28
CA ALA A 57 9.49 8.35 -2.52
C ALA A 57 10.39 7.46 -1.65
N THR A 58 11.65 7.83 -1.49
CA THR A 58 12.61 7.12 -0.63
C THR A 58 12.15 7.12 0.84
N GLU A 59 11.76 8.29 1.38
CA GLU A 59 11.25 8.40 2.74
C GLU A 59 9.95 7.57 2.94
N LYS A 60 9.01 7.62 1.96
CA LYS A 60 7.80 6.80 2.00
C LYS A 60 8.14 5.30 1.93
N SER A 61 9.13 4.92 1.13
CA SER A 61 9.57 3.51 0.99
C SER A 61 10.22 2.93 2.25
N GLY A 62 10.47 3.77 3.25
CA GLY A 62 10.93 3.32 4.57
C GLY A 62 9.96 2.38 5.30
N ILE A 63 8.70 2.31 4.88
CA ILE A 63 7.71 1.36 5.40
C ILE A 63 7.94 -0.08 4.91
N ILE A 64 8.65 -0.27 3.81
CA ILE A 64 8.89 -1.60 3.25
C ILE A 64 9.73 -2.43 4.23
N LYS A 65 9.22 -3.58 4.65
CA LYS A 65 9.90 -4.52 5.53
C LYS A 65 10.49 -5.69 4.72
N PRO A 66 11.57 -6.32 5.19
CA PRO A 66 12.15 -7.46 4.49
C PRO A 66 11.11 -8.55 4.18
N LYS A 67 11.05 -8.97 2.90
CA LYS A 67 10.15 -10.02 2.40
C LYS A 67 8.64 -9.70 2.47
N VAL A 68 8.24 -8.49 2.88
CA VAL A 68 6.85 -8.06 2.90
C VAL A 68 6.48 -7.45 1.54
N PRO A 69 5.40 -7.88 0.89
CA PRO A 69 4.97 -7.30 -0.38
C PRO A 69 4.67 -5.80 -0.27
N ILE A 70 4.98 -5.06 -1.33
CA ILE A 70 4.63 -3.65 -1.48
C ILE A 70 3.77 -3.44 -2.71
N VAL A 71 2.59 -2.85 -2.51
CA VAL A 71 1.69 -2.42 -3.58
C VAL A 71 1.88 -0.94 -3.83
N VAL A 72 2.09 -0.55 -5.08
CA VAL A 72 2.48 0.81 -5.46
C VAL A 72 1.54 1.34 -6.53
N GLY A 73 0.92 2.48 -6.27
CA GLY A 73 0.07 3.16 -7.25
C GLY A 73 0.87 3.78 -8.39
N ILE A 74 0.25 3.92 -9.56
CA ILE A 74 0.91 4.41 -10.79
C ILE A 74 1.43 5.86 -10.70
N ARG A 75 0.93 6.65 -9.74
CA ARG A 75 1.35 8.05 -9.53
C ARG A 75 2.51 8.16 -8.56
N THR A 76 3.56 7.39 -8.80
CA THR A 76 4.77 7.34 -7.97
C THR A 76 6.02 7.27 -8.86
N PRO A 77 7.20 7.69 -8.38
CA PRO A 77 8.47 7.31 -8.96
C PRO A 77 8.75 5.81 -8.70
N HIS A 78 7.97 4.93 -9.34
CA HIS A 78 7.93 3.51 -9.01
C HIS A 78 9.26 2.79 -9.17
N HIS A 79 10.15 3.25 -10.07
CA HIS A 79 11.49 2.67 -10.22
C HIS A 79 12.32 2.74 -8.93
N ILE A 80 12.26 3.86 -8.18
CA ILE A 80 12.95 4.02 -6.89
C ILE A 80 12.39 3.02 -5.86
N ILE A 81 11.06 2.93 -5.78
CA ILE A 81 10.37 2.05 -4.83
C ILE A 81 10.67 0.59 -5.14
N GLU A 82 10.72 0.23 -6.45
CA GLU A 82 11.06 -1.11 -6.91
C GLU A 82 12.49 -1.52 -6.53
N GLU A 83 13.47 -0.62 -6.71
CA GLU A 83 14.85 -0.87 -6.29
C GLU A 83 14.97 -1.12 -4.79
N ILE A 84 14.27 -0.31 -3.97
CA ILE A 84 14.23 -0.48 -2.51
C ILE A 84 13.55 -1.81 -2.14
N ALA A 85 12.45 -2.16 -2.79
CA ALA A 85 11.77 -3.43 -2.58
C ALA A 85 12.70 -4.62 -2.90
N LYS A 86 13.37 -4.59 -4.05
CA LYS A 86 14.36 -5.60 -4.45
C LYS A 86 15.48 -5.75 -3.43
N SER A 87 16.03 -4.64 -2.92
CA SER A 87 17.10 -4.68 -1.91
C SER A 87 16.67 -5.36 -0.61
N LYS A 88 15.36 -5.36 -0.30
CA LYS A 88 14.76 -6.00 0.88
C LYS A 88 14.20 -7.39 0.60
N GLY A 89 14.34 -7.90 -0.63
CA GLY A 89 13.74 -9.17 -1.05
C GLY A 89 12.21 -9.15 -1.01
N SER A 90 11.63 -7.98 -1.18
CA SER A 90 10.18 -7.74 -1.13
C SER A 90 9.58 -7.79 -2.53
N LYS A 91 8.42 -8.43 -2.67
CA LYS A 91 7.67 -8.45 -3.93
C LYS A 91 7.14 -7.05 -4.22
N PHE A 92 7.47 -6.50 -5.39
CA PHE A 92 6.95 -5.25 -5.89
C PHE A 92 5.74 -5.50 -6.78
N ILE A 93 4.64 -4.76 -6.56
CA ILE A 93 3.39 -4.87 -7.30
C ILE A 93 2.95 -3.48 -7.72
N LEU A 94 2.99 -3.19 -9.02
CA LEU A 94 2.44 -1.95 -9.57
C LEU A 94 0.93 -2.11 -9.74
N ALA A 95 0.16 -1.28 -9.05
CA ALA A 95 -1.29 -1.28 -9.09
C ALA A 95 -1.80 -0.41 -10.25
N ASP A 96 -1.78 -0.96 -11.46
CA ASP A 96 -2.28 -0.31 -12.65
C ASP A 96 -3.76 -0.67 -12.86
N PRO A 97 -4.69 0.31 -12.86
CA PRO A 97 -6.10 0.07 -13.12
C PRO A 97 -6.38 -0.65 -14.45
N GLU A 98 -5.58 -0.37 -15.50
CA GLU A 98 -5.75 -0.98 -16.81
C GLU A 98 -5.39 -2.48 -16.82
N SER A 99 -4.58 -2.94 -15.88
CA SER A 99 -4.20 -4.34 -15.74
C SER A 99 -5.29 -5.20 -15.11
N LEU A 100 -6.18 -4.61 -14.33
CA LEU A 100 -7.21 -5.34 -13.55
C LEU A 100 -8.27 -6.01 -14.41
N GLY A 101 -8.51 -5.54 -15.63
CA GLY A 101 -9.51 -6.09 -16.55
C GLY A 101 -9.02 -7.28 -17.38
N ARG A 102 -7.74 -7.64 -17.36
CA ARG A 102 -7.16 -8.65 -18.26
C ARG A 102 -7.22 -10.08 -17.72
N ASP A 103 -7.37 -10.27 -16.43
CA ASP A 103 -7.32 -11.59 -15.78
C ASP A 103 -8.70 -12.27 -15.63
N GLY A 104 -9.75 -11.79 -16.32
CA GLY A 104 -11.07 -12.42 -16.30
C GLY A 104 -11.85 -12.28 -14.99
N ASP A 105 -11.29 -11.72 -13.98
CA ASP A 105 -11.95 -11.43 -12.70
C ASP A 105 -12.84 -10.19 -12.85
N GLN A 106 -14.15 -10.43 -13.00
CA GLN A 106 -15.19 -9.39 -13.08
C GLN A 106 -15.39 -8.59 -11.78
N GLN A 107 -14.42 -8.52 -10.92
CA GLN A 107 -14.49 -7.74 -9.71
C GLN A 107 -13.94 -6.32 -9.91
N SER A 108 -14.59 -5.54 -10.76
CA SER A 108 -14.53 -4.08 -10.63
C SER A 108 -15.35 -3.71 -9.39
N LEU A 109 -14.72 -3.67 -8.24
CA LEU A 109 -15.39 -3.44 -6.95
C LEU A 109 -16.13 -2.11 -6.89
N ILE A 110 -15.74 -1.10 -7.65
CA ILE A 110 -16.47 0.17 -7.73
C ILE A 110 -16.18 0.81 -9.09
N LYS A 111 -17.19 0.88 -9.95
CA LYS A 111 -17.15 1.81 -11.07
C LYS A 111 -17.34 3.22 -10.53
N THR A 112 -16.38 4.08 -10.75
CA THR A 112 -16.43 5.47 -10.33
C THR A 112 -15.99 6.35 -11.49
N ASP A 113 -16.68 7.46 -11.67
CA ASP A 113 -16.31 8.47 -12.67
C ASP A 113 -15.12 9.34 -12.24
N ILE A 114 -14.56 9.04 -11.06
CA ILE A 114 -13.48 9.81 -10.47
C ILE A 114 -12.16 9.06 -10.62
N LYS A 115 -11.33 9.51 -11.54
CA LYS A 115 -10.07 8.87 -11.96
C LYS A 115 -9.10 8.51 -10.82
N PHE A 116 -9.02 9.33 -9.76
CA PHE A 116 -8.14 8.99 -8.62
C PHE A 116 -8.70 7.84 -7.78
N MET A 117 -10.03 7.67 -7.72
CA MET A 117 -10.66 6.55 -7.01
C MET A 117 -10.40 5.23 -7.72
N GLU A 118 -10.35 5.22 -9.06
CA GLU A 118 -9.97 4.03 -9.82
C GLU A 118 -8.55 3.58 -9.47
N GLN A 119 -7.62 4.52 -9.32
CA GLN A 119 -6.25 4.25 -8.92
C GLN A 119 -6.17 3.68 -7.50
N ASN A 120 -6.91 4.27 -6.57
CA ASN A 120 -6.96 3.77 -5.19
C ASN A 120 -7.62 2.39 -5.13
N ASN A 121 -8.67 2.14 -5.92
CA ASN A 121 -9.31 0.83 -6.02
C ASN A 121 -8.32 -0.23 -6.54
N ALA A 122 -7.48 0.12 -7.52
CA ALA A 122 -6.45 -0.80 -8.01
C ALA A 122 -5.46 -1.17 -6.89
N VAL A 123 -5.06 -0.21 -6.06
CA VAL A 123 -4.19 -0.47 -4.90
C VAL A 123 -4.89 -1.40 -3.92
N VAL A 124 -6.13 -1.12 -3.54
CA VAL A 124 -6.91 -1.94 -2.59
C VAL A 124 -7.06 -3.37 -3.11
N LEU A 125 -7.44 -3.56 -4.38
CA LEU A 125 -7.61 -4.89 -4.96
C LEU A 125 -6.31 -5.71 -4.94
N ASN A 126 -5.18 -5.09 -5.25
CA ASN A 126 -3.90 -5.78 -5.19
C ASN A 126 -3.49 -6.13 -3.75
N ILE A 127 -3.80 -5.26 -2.76
CA ILE A 127 -3.60 -5.57 -1.34
C ILE A 127 -4.43 -6.80 -0.93
N LEU A 128 -5.72 -6.80 -1.24
CA LEU A 128 -6.62 -7.91 -0.90
C LEU A 128 -6.14 -9.23 -1.53
N ARG A 129 -5.76 -9.22 -2.81
CA ARG A 129 -5.18 -10.40 -3.49
C ARG A 129 -3.92 -10.93 -2.81
N GLU A 130 -3.03 -10.07 -2.33
CA GLU A 130 -1.83 -10.52 -1.62
C GLU A 130 -2.18 -11.11 -0.24
N ILE A 131 -3.14 -10.53 0.48
CA ILE A 131 -3.61 -11.07 1.76
C ILE A 131 -4.27 -12.44 1.55
N GLU A 132 -5.11 -12.60 0.53
CA GLU A 132 -5.72 -13.89 0.18
C GLU A 132 -4.68 -14.97 -0.12
N ARG A 133 -3.65 -14.63 -0.91
CA ARG A 133 -2.55 -15.55 -1.23
C ARG A 133 -1.77 -16.00 -0.01
N ASN A 134 -1.53 -15.08 0.92
CA ASN A 134 -0.71 -15.36 2.10
C ASN A 134 -1.46 -16.15 3.18
N ASN A 135 -2.77 -15.95 3.31
CA ASN A 135 -3.56 -16.47 4.44
C ASN A 135 -4.59 -17.54 4.04
N SER A 136 -4.69 -17.92 2.77
CA SER A 136 -5.73 -18.84 2.25
C SER A 136 -7.16 -18.40 2.60
N ILE A 137 -7.38 -17.08 2.66
CA ILE A 137 -8.67 -16.45 2.92
C ILE A 137 -9.26 -16.02 1.58
N THR A 138 -10.57 -16.01 1.44
CA THR A 138 -11.26 -15.48 0.26
C THR A 138 -12.14 -14.31 0.69
N PHE A 139 -11.90 -13.13 0.13
CA PHE A 139 -12.78 -11.98 0.33
C PHE A 139 -13.99 -12.09 -0.60
N HIS A 140 -15.19 -12.10 -0.03
CA HIS A 140 -16.43 -12.11 -0.81
C HIS A 140 -16.85 -10.69 -1.18
N PRO A 141 -17.18 -10.42 -2.47
CA PRO A 141 -17.50 -9.07 -2.96
C PRO A 141 -18.78 -8.44 -2.37
N LYS A 142 -19.49 -9.14 -1.49
CA LYS A 142 -20.71 -8.63 -0.83
C LYS A 142 -20.45 -7.82 0.44
N VAL A 143 -19.20 -7.54 0.79
CA VAL A 143 -18.82 -6.86 2.04
C VAL A 143 -18.48 -5.38 1.81
N ILE A 144 -18.70 -4.87 0.61
CA ILE A 144 -18.47 -3.45 0.31
C ILE A 144 -19.75 -2.78 -0.18
#